data_90a41000c27f80c655a3f25ae062b5aa
#
_entry.id   90a41000c27f80c655a3f25ae062b5aa
#
_cell.length_a   1.000
_cell.length_b   1.000
_cell.length_c   1.000
_cell.angle_alpha   90.00
_cell.angle_beta   90.00
_cell.angle_gamma   90.00
#
_symmetry.space_group_name_H-M   'P 1'
#
loop_
_entity.id
_entity.type
_entity.pdbx_description
1 polymer ?
#
loop_
_entity_poly.entity_id
_entity_poly.type
_entity_poly.pdbx_seq_one_letter_code
_entity_poly.pdbx_strand_id
1 'polypeptide(L)'
;MGKVIGIDLGTTNSCVAVLENNQPVVITNSEGQRTTPSVVAFTKNGERLVGEAAKRQAAVNVDRTFFSIKRQMGSDFRAKVDGKLYSAPEISSMILRKLKKDAEDYIGEAVTDAVITVPAYFSDAQRQATKDAGRIAGLNVLRIINEPTSAALAYGLDHGQQQKILVYDLGGGTFDVSVIEIGDNLIEVLATAGDNHLGGDDFDERITNYLVTEFYRQQNVDLRKDNTAMQRVREEAEKAKKVLSSSSSTTINLPFITTVKGQPVHMEMNLTRAEFNEITKDLVERTAIPVNQALSDAGISAAELGMVLLVGGSTRVPAVVEEVRRITGKEPSHNLNPDECVALGAAVQGGKLGGAIVAGSSAAEIILM
;
A
#
# COMPACT_ATOMS: atom_id res chain seq x y z
N MET A 1 -0.56 14.74 -27.38
CA MET A 1 -1.00 14.75 -25.98
C MET A 1 0.16 14.21 -25.15
N GLY A 2 0.45 14.80 -24.00
CA GLY A 2 1.50 14.29 -23.10
C GLY A 2 1.12 12.92 -22.54
N LYS A 3 2.11 12.16 -22.05
CA LYS A 3 1.86 10.84 -21.44
C LYS A 3 1.08 10.99 -20.14
N VAL A 4 0.09 10.12 -19.92
CA VAL A 4 -0.69 10.02 -18.68
C VAL A 4 -0.07 8.96 -17.81
N ILE A 5 0.25 9.29 -16.56
CA ILE A 5 0.79 8.32 -15.60
C ILE A 5 -0.31 7.70 -14.76
N GLY A 6 -0.11 6.44 -14.39
CA GLY A 6 -0.92 5.73 -13.39
C GLY A 6 -0.21 5.71 -12.05
N ILE A 7 -0.90 6.10 -11.00
CA ILE A 7 -0.33 6.18 -9.64
C ILE A 7 -1.14 5.33 -8.69
N ASP A 8 -0.47 4.41 -8.03
CA ASP A 8 -0.93 3.81 -6.78
C ASP A 8 -0.36 4.63 -5.61
N LEU A 9 -1.22 5.42 -4.98
CA LEU A 9 -0.87 6.16 -3.77
C LEU A 9 -1.13 5.28 -2.54
N GLY A 10 -0.22 4.36 -2.25
CA GLY A 10 -0.37 3.40 -1.15
C GLY A 10 -0.12 3.99 0.23
N THR A 11 -0.59 3.31 1.28
CA THR A 11 -0.39 3.72 2.68
C THR A 11 1.08 3.66 3.08
N THR A 12 1.76 2.56 2.77
CA THR A 12 3.16 2.33 3.13
C THR A 12 4.12 2.61 1.98
N ASN A 13 3.78 2.15 0.78
CA ASN A 13 4.55 2.38 -0.44
C ASN A 13 3.63 2.85 -1.54
N SER A 14 4.15 3.70 -2.42
CA SER A 14 3.48 4.17 -3.62
C SER A 14 4.22 3.69 -4.86
N CYS A 15 3.50 3.54 -5.96
CA CYS A 15 4.05 3.08 -7.23
C CYS A 15 3.53 3.96 -8.37
N VAL A 16 4.37 4.19 -9.37
CA VAL A 16 3.99 4.93 -10.57
C VAL A 16 4.32 4.12 -11.82
N ALA A 17 3.43 4.14 -12.79
CA ALA A 17 3.58 3.42 -14.05
C ALA A 17 3.11 4.29 -15.23
N VAL A 18 3.55 3.92 -16.42
CA VAL A 18 3.18 4.57 -17.67
C VAL A 18 2.90 3.51 -18.72
N LEU A 19 2.05 3.84 -19.69
CA LEU A 19 1.83 2.99 -20.86
C LEU A 19 2.88 3.28 -21.93
N GLU A 20 3.66 2.27 -22.31
CA GLU A 20 4.66 2.32 -23.38
C GLU A 20 4.40 1.20 -24.40
N ASN A 21 4.25 1.54 -25.65
CA ASN A 21 3.99 0.57 -26.74
C ASN A 21 2.82 -0.39 -26.42
N ASN A 22 1.73 0.12 -25.85
CA ASN A 22 0.56 -0.61 -25.36
C ASN A 22 0.82 -1.57 -24.17
N GLN A 23 1.98 -1.49 -23.54
CA GLN A 23 2.31 -2.26 -22.34
C GLN A 23 2.48 -1.32 -21.14
N PRO A 24 1.86 -1.61 -20.00
CA PRO A 24 2.08 -0.84 -18.80
C PRO A 24 3.45 -1.19 -18.20
N VAL A 25 4.22 -0.17 -17.87
CA VAL A 25 5.58 -0.29 -17.33
C VAL A 25 5.68 0.49 -16.04
N VAL A 26 6.18 -0.15 -14.98
CA VAL A 26 6.49 0.52 -13.72
C VAL A 26 7.72 1.39 -13.89
N ILE A 27 7.60 2.63 -13.48
CA ILE A 27 8.70 3.60 -13.49
C ILE A 27 9.57 3.39 -12.26
N THR A 28 10.86 3.17 -12.49
CA THR A 28 11.87 3.11 -11.43
C THR A 28 12.16 4.51 -10.92
N ASN A 29 12.16 4.70 -9.60
CA ASN A 29 12.43 6.00 -8.99
C ASN A 29 13.94 6.36 -9.04
N SER A 30 14.28 7.58 -8.61
CA SER A 30 15.65 8.09 -8.58
C SER A 30 16.61 7.28 -7.69
N GLU A 31 16.09 6.48 -6.76
CA GLU A 31 16.86 5.58 -5.91
C GLU A 31 17.01 4.16 -6.49
N GLY A 32 16.53 3.91 -7.72
CA GLY A 32 16.60 2.63 -8.41
C GLY A 32 15.55 1.60 -7.94
N GLN A 33 14.51 2.05 -7.20
CA GLN A 33 13.45 1.19 -6.70
C GLN A 33 12.18 1.32 -7.54
N ARG A 34 11.39 0.26 -7.59
CA ARG A 34 10.11 0.22 -8.33
C ARG A 34 8.92 0.76 -7.49
N THR A 35 9.10 0.85 -6.19
CA THR A 35 8.15 1.48 -5.26
C THR A 35 8.86 2.56 -4.45
N THR A 36 8.10 3.54 -3.99
CA THR A 36 8.59 4.67 -3.18
C THR A 36 7.88 4.62 -1.83
N PRO A 37 8.60 4.62 -0.69
CA PRO A 37 7.98 4.73 0.61
C PRO A 37 7.08 5.96 0.72
N SER A 38 5.85 5.80 1.19
CA SER A 38 4.88 6.88 1.40
C SER A 38 5.19 7.63 2.70
N VAL A 39 6.40 8.15 2.80
CA VAL A 39 6.95 8.82 3.97
C VAL A 39 7.40 10.22 3.61
N VAL A 40 7.01 11.19 4.44
CA VAL A 40 7.40 12.60 4.29
C VAL A 40 8.05 13.08 5.58
N ALA A 41 9.18 13.77 5.47
CA ALA A 41 9.85 14.37 6.62
C ALA A 41 10.20 15.85 6.35
N PHE A 42 10.24 16.62 7.42
CA PHE A 42 10.70 18.01 7.41
C PHE A 42 11.97 18.11 8.25
N THR A 43 13.08 18.50 7.62
CA THR A 43 14.33 18.70 8.34
C THR A 43 14.28 19.97 9.19
N LYS A 44 15.20 20.11 10.14
CA LYS A 44 15.32 21.34 10.95
C LYS A 44 15.65 22.57 10.11
N ASN A 45 16.23 22.39 8.93
CA ASN A 45 16.57 23.46 8.01
C ASN A 45 15.43 23.82 7.04
N GLY A 46 14.23 23.22 7.22
CA GLY A 46 13.06 23.47 6.39
C GLY A 46 13.03 22.71 5.06
N GLU A 47 13.98 21.81 4.81
CA GLU A 47 13.98 20.93 3.65
C GLU A 47 12.90 19.85 3.81
N ARG A 48 12.29 19.45 2.70
CA ARG A 48 11.29 18.35 2.64
C ARG A 48 11.94 17.12 2.04
N LEU A 49 11.93 16.04 2.79
CA LEU A 49 12.37 14.73 2.33
C LEU A 49 11.15 13.86 2.06
N VAL A 50 11.21 13.06 1.01
CA VAL A 50 10.13 12.13 0.62
C VAL A 50 10.72 10.79 0.24
N GLY A 51 9.99 9.73 0.53
CA GLY A 51 10.38 8.37 0.17
C GLY A 51 11.48 7.82 1.07
N GLU A 52 12.44 7.15 0.48
CA GLU A 52 13.51 6.47 1.20
C GLU A 52 14.37 7.44 2.03
N ALA A 53 14.65 8.64 1.51
CA ALA A 53 15.38 9.67 2.25
C ALA A 53 14.66 10.10 3.53
N ALA A 54 13.33 10.24 3.49
CA ALA A 54 12.53 10.55 4.66
C ALA A 54 12.51 9.37 5.65
N LYS A 55 12.38 8.14 5.15
CA LYS A 55 12.35 6.93 5.98
C LYS A 55 13.65 6.72 6.74
N ARG A 56 14.80 6.86 6.09
CA ARG A 56 16.13 6.61 6.70
C ARG A 56 16.46 7.50 7.90
N GLN A 57 15.95 8.72 7.96
CA GLN A 57 16.22 9.66 9.05
C GLN A 57 15.13 9.68 10.12
N ALA A 58 14.09 8.85 9.99
CA ALA A 58 12.90 8.90 10.84
C ALA A 58 13.22 8.73 12.34
N ALA A 59 14.10 7.80 12.70
CA ALA A 59 14.47 7.54 14.09
C ALA A 59 15.07 8.75 14.83
N VAL A 60 15.76 9.64 14.10
CA VAL A 60 16.37 10.84 14.67
C VAL A 60 15.52 12.11 14.48
N ASN A 61 14.37 12.00 13.82
CA ASN A 61 13.48 13.12 13.47
C ASN A 61 11.99 12.70 13.56
N VAL A 62 11.63 11.97 14.59
CA VAL A 62 10.31 11.31 14.73
C VAL A 62 9.16 12.30 14.65
N ASP A 63 9.24 13.42 15.39
CA ASP A 63 8.14 14.40 15.48
C ASP A 63 7.88 15.17 14.18
N ARG A 64 8.77 15.04 13.20
CA ARG A 64 8.71 15.74 11.90
C ARG A 64 8.68 14.79 10.72
N THR A 65 8.46 13.48 10.98
CA THR A 65 8.36 12.43 9.96
C THR A 65 6.99 11.79 10.00
N PHE A 66 6.32 11.75 8.86
CA PHE A 66 4.94 11.31 8.71
C PHE A 66 4.88 10.03 7.90
N PHE A 67 4.34 8.99 8.52
CA PHE A 67 4.04 7.70 7.93
C PHE A 67 2.53 7.53 7.77
N SER A 68 2.12 6.62 6.89
CA SER A 68 0.73 6.14 6.76
C SER A 68 -0.31 7.27 6.67
N ILE A 69 0.07 8.40 6.07
CA ILE A 69 -0.77 9.60 5.99
C ILE A 69 -2.09 9.34 5.26
N LYS A 70 -2.13 8.33 4.38
CA LYS A 70 -3.34 7.91 3.66
C LYS A 70 -4.49 7.54 4.62
N ARG A 71 -4.18 6.99 5.82
CA ARG A 71 -5.18 6.70 6.86
C ARG A 71 -5.88 7.96 7.40
N GLN A 72 -5.30 9.14 7.18
CA GLN A 72 -5.85 10.43 7.62
C GLN A 72 -6.60 11.18 6.51
N MET A 73 -6.71 10.60 5.31
CA MET A 73 -7.45 11.21 4.21
C MET A 73 -8.93 11.34 4.56
N GLY A 74 -9.52 12.50 4.26
CA GLY A 74 -10.92 12.80 4.58
C GLY A 74 -11.20 13.16 6.04
N SER A 75 -10.17 13.18 6.91
CA SER A 75 -10.29 13.56 8.33
C SER A 75 -9.84 15.00 8.58
N ASP A 76 -10.09 15.49 9.82
CA ASP A 76 -9.63 16.81 10.29
C ASP A 76 -8.17 16.84 10.73
N PHE A 77 -7.40 15.82 10.38
CA PHE A 77 -5.99 15.72 10.73
C PHE A 77 -5.19 16.97 10.32
N ARG A 78 -4.33 17.45 11.22
CA ARG A 78 -3.38 18.53 10.98
C ARG A 78 -2.06 18.23 11.64
N ALA A 79 -1.01 18.14 10.82
CA ALA A 79 0.37 18.06 11.28
C ALA A 79 0.91 19.48 11.51
N LYS A 80 1.45 19.76 12.69
CA LYS A 80 2.08 21.05 12.97
C LYS A 80 3.60 20.94 12.82
N VAL A 81 4.16 21.67 11.86
CA VAL A 81 5.60 21.74 11.62
C VAL A 81 6.01 23.21 11.47
N ASP A 82 6.96 23.68 12.29
CA ASP A 82 7.49 25.04 12.27
C ASP A 82 6.39 26.13 12.27
N GLY A 83 5.35 25.92 13.08
CA GLY A 83 4.21 26.85 13.21
C GLY A 83 3.18 26.77 12.08
N LYS A 84 3.42 25.97 11.03
CA LYS A 84 2.47 25.70 9.93
C LYS A 84 1.68 24.44 10.21
N LEU A 85 0.44 24.43 9.77
CA LEU A 85 -0.45 23.27 9.81
C LEU A 85 -0.55 22.66 8.41
N TYR A 86 -0.34 21.36 8.30
CA TYR A 86 -0.47 20.60 7.07
C TYR A 86 -1.58 19.58 7.18
N SER A 87 -2.49 19.56 6.23
CA SER A 87 -3.52 18.54 6.09
C SER A 87 -2.96 17.24 5.49
N ALA A 88 -3.73 16.15 5.58
CA ALA A 88 -3.36 14.89 4.93
C ALA A 88 -3.20 15.03 3.41
N PRO A 89 -4.07 15.73 2.66
CA PRO A 89 -3.87 15.99 1.23
C PRO A 89 -2.58 16.77 0.92
N GLU A 90 -2.21 17.78 1.74
CA GLU A 90 -0.97 18.53 1.54
C GLU A 90 0.29 17.66 1.73
N ILE A 91 0.32 16.79 2.74
CA ILE A 91 1.43 15.85 2.94
C ILE A 91 1.45 14.81 1.82
N SER A 92 0.31 14.24 1.46
CA SER A 92 0.21 13.27 0.34
C SER A 92 0.65 13.90 -1.00
N SER A 93 0.39 15.19 -1.20
CA SER A 93 0.82 15.91 -2.41
C SER A 93 2.34 15.93 -2.57
N MET A 94 3.10 15.86 -1.47
CA MET A 94 4.57 15.81 -1.52
C MET A 94 5.05 14.47 -2.07
N ILE A 95 4.37 13.38 -1.70
CA ILE A 95 4.62 12.05 -2.28
C ILE A 95 4.31 12.07 -3.77
N LEU A 96 3.14 12.58 -4.15
CA LEU A 96 2.73 12.67 -5.56
C LEU A 96 3.69 13.53 -6.40
N ARG A 97 4.24 14.62 -5.84
CA ARG A 97 5.27 15.42 -6.51
C ARG A 97 6.56 14.64 -6.78
N LYS A 98 6.99 13.81 -5.83
CA LYS A 98 8.15 12.93 -6.05
C LYS A 98 7.86 11.93 -7.16
N LEU A 99 6.73 11.24 -7.12
CA LEU A 99 6.34 10.29 -8.16
C LEU A 99 6.24 10.95 -9.54
N LYS A 100 5.65 12.16 -9.61
CA LYS A 100 5.60 12.99 -10.82
C LYS A 100 7.02 13.30 -11.32
N LYS A 101 7.92 13.74 -10.45
CA LYS A 101 9.29 14.07 -10.80
C LYS A 101 10.05 12.84 -11.32
N ASP A 102 9.94 11.70 -10.63
CA ASP A 102 10.55 10.44 -11.06
C ASP A 102 10.01 10.02 -12.44
N ALA A 103 8.71 10.23 -12.70
CA ALA A 103 8.10 9.95 -14.00
C ALA A 103 8.62 10.91 -15.09
N GLU A 104 8.73 12.19 -14.82
CA GLU A 104 9.28 13.19 -15.76
C GLU A 104 10.74 12.87 -16.11
N ASP A 105 11.53 12.46 -15.12
CA ASP A 105 12.95 12.09 -15.33
C ASP A 105 13.08 10.80 -16.17
N TYR A 106 12.18 9.83 -15.97
CA TYR A 106 12.14 8.60 -16.74
C TYR A 106 11.66 8.83 -18.19
N ILE A 107 10.56 9.57 -18.34
CA ILE A 107 9.90 9.78 -19.64
C ILE A 107 10.68 10.80 -20.50
N GLY A 108 11.39 11.75 -19.86
CA GLY A 108 12.14 12.82 -20.53
C GLY A 108 11.28 14.02 -20.96
N GLU A 109 10.03 14.10 -20.52
CA GLU A 109 9.12 15.21 -20.77
C GLU A 109 8.25 15.54 -19.55
N ALA A 110 7.63 16.73 -19.54
CA ALA A 110 6.74 17.14 -18.46
C ALA A 110 5.48 16.26 -18.41
N VAL A 111 5.10 15.88 -17.20
CA VAL A 111 3.86 15.10 -16.92
C VAL A 111 2.83 16.00 -16.28
N THR A 112 1.69 16.15 -16.94
CA THR A 112 0.57 16.99 -16.46
C THR A 112 -0.61 16.18 -15.97
N ASP A 113 -0.84 14.99 -16.50
CA ASP A 113 -2.05 14.21 -16.33
C ASP A 113 -1.78 12.89 -15.62
N ALA A 114 -2.70 12.51 -14.72
CA ALA A 114 -2.59 11.27 -13.98
C ALA A 114 -3.95 10.61 -13.74
N VAL A 115 -3.92 9.27 -13.62
CA VAL A 115 -4.96 8.45 -12.98
C VAL A 115 -4.40 8.03 -11.62
N ILE A 116 -5.15 8.27 -10.55
CA ILE A 116 -4.74 7.94 -9.18
C ILE A 116 -5.71 6.91 -8.61
N THR A 117 -5.20 5.91 -7.92
CA THR A 117 -6.02 4.86 -7.31
C THR A 117 -6.38 5.16 -5.87
N VAL A 118 -7.50 4.61 -5.43
CA VAL A 118 -7.98 4.65 -4.05
C VAL A 118 -8.56 3.29 -3.66
N PRO A 119 -8.56 2.93 -2.38
CA PRO A 119 -9.30 1.77 -1.89
C PRO A 119 -10.76 1.81 -2.33
N ALA A 120 -11.32 0.65 -2.65
CA ALA A 120 -12.72 0.58 -3.10
C ALA A 120 -13.70 1.05 -2.02
N TYR A 121 -13.35 0.82 -0.75
CA TYR A 121 -14.16 1.18 0.42
C TYR A 121 -13.94 2.62 0.93
N PHE A 122 -13.21 3.46 0.18
CA PHE A 122 -13.06 4.88 0.50
C PHE A 122 -14.38 5.64 0.32
N SER A 123 -14.69 6.49 1.31
CA SER A 123 -15.80 7.46 1.23
C SER A 123 -15.54 8.54 0.18
N ASP A 124 -16.59 9.27 -0.22
CA ASP A 124 -16.48 10.40 -1.14
C ASP A 124 -15.52 11.48 -0.62
N ALA A 125 -15.52 11.75 0.69
CA ALA A 125 -14.59 12.68 1.32
C ALA A 125 -13.12 12.25 1.14
N GLN A 126 -12.83 10.96 1.31
CA GLN A 126 -11.48 10.40 1.13
C GLN A 126 -11.05 10.43 -0.35
N ARG A 127 -11.96 10.13 -1.28
CA ARG A 127 -11.74 10.23 -2.73
C ARG A 127 -11.47 11.67 -3.15
N GLN A 128 -12.26 12.62 -2.65
CA GLN A 128 -12.05 14.03 -2.93
C GLN A 128 -10.71 14.53 -2.37
N ALA A 129 -10.36 14.15 -1.15
CA ALA A 129 -9.07 14.48 -0.53
C ALA A 129 -7.88 13.95 -1.36
N THR A 130 -7.99 12.75 -1.94
CA THR A 130 -6.97 12.17 -2.83
C THR A 130 -6.86 12.97 -4.14
N LYS A 131 -7.99 13.37 -4.72
CA LYS A 131 -8.02 14.23 -5.92
C LYS A 131 -7.40 15.59 -5.64
N ASP A 132 -7.68 16.18 -4.49
CA ASP A 132 -7.11 17.47 -4.07
C ASP A 132 -5.59 17.36 -3.86
N ALA A 133 -5.10 16.25 -3.28
CA ALA A 133 -3.66 15.99 -3.17
C ALA A 133 -2.98 15.97 -4.55
N GLY A 134 -3.61 15.36 -5.56
CA GLY A 134 -3.13 15.37 -6.94
C GLY A 134 -3.04 16.79 -7.51
N ARG A 135 -4.09 17.59 -7.32
CA ARG A 135 -4.10 19.00 -7.77
C ARG A 135 -3.02 19.85 -7.08
N ILE A 136 -2.86 19.70 -5.77
CA ILE A 136 -1.80 20.38 -5.01
C ILE A 136 -0.41 19.97 -5.51
N ALA A 137 -0.25 18.72 -5.96
CA ALA A 137 0.98 18.22 -6.56
C ALA A 137 1.23 18.79 -7.98
N GLY A 138 0.27 19.49 -8.58
CA GLY A 138 0.35 20.00 -9.94
C GLY A 138 0.02 18.96 -11.00
N LEU A 139 -0.85 18.00 -10.66
CA LEU A 139 -1.40 17.00 -11.57
C LEU A 139 -2.86 17.32 -11.88
N ASN A 140 -3.22 17.23 -13.16
CA ASN A 140 -4.60 17.12 -13.58
C ASN A 140 -5.05 15.67 -13.41
N VAL A 141 -5.87 15.42 -12.39
CA VAL A 141 -6.36 14.09 -12.08
C VAL A 141 -7.53 13.76 -13.00
N LEU A 142 -7.24 13.03 -14.08
CA LEU A 142 -8.24 12.65 -15.09
C LEU A 142 -9.31 11.73 -14.51
N ARG A 143 -8.89 10.80 -13.65
CA ARG A 143 -9.80 9.85 -13.01
C ARG A 143 -9.22 9.36 -11.68
N ILE A 144 -10.11 9.16 -10.71
CA ILE A 144 -9.87 8.32 -9.53
C ILE A 144 -10.45 6.93 -9.85
N ILE A 145 -9.68 5.87 -9.65
CA ILE A 145 -10.07 4.48 -9.93
C ILE A 145 -9.88 3.63 -8.67
N ASN A 146 -10.73 2.65 -8.47
CA ASN A 146 -10.60 1.71 -7.35
C ASN A 146 -9.39 0.79 -7.53
N GLU A 147 -8.62 0.57 -6.47
CA GLU A 147 -7.44 -0.31 -6.47
C GLU A 147 -7.75 -1.73 -6.99
N PRO A 148 -8.81 -2.43 -6.51
CA PRO A 148 -9.13 -3.75 -7.03
C PRO A 148 -9.56 -3.73 -8.52
N THR A 149 -10.24 -2.69 -8.98
CA THR A 149 -10.57 -2.52 -10.39
C THR A 149 -9.31 -2.33 -11.23
N SER A 150 -8.36 -1.55 -10.71
CA SER A 150 -7.06 -1.34 -11.35
C SER A 150 -6.26 -2.64 -11.45
N ALA A 151 -6.20 -3.43 -10.38
CA ALA A 151 -5.56 -4.74 -10.37
C ALA A 151 -6.23 -5.72 -11.37
N ALA A 152 -7.56 -5.72 -11.42
CA ALA A 152 -8.33 -6.53 -12.38
C ALA A 152 -8.04 -6.10 -13.84
N LEU A 153 -7.86 -4.81 -14.08
CA LEU A 153 -7.50 -4.29 -15.40
C LEU A 153 -6.10 -4.75 -15.83
N ALA A 154 -5.13 -4.71 -14.90
CA ALA A 154 -3.79 -5.23 -15.17
C ALA A 154 -3.80 -6.73 -15.46
N TYR A 155 -4.63 -7.50 -14.75
CA TYR A 155 -4.82 -8.94 -15.00
C TYR A 155 -5.56 -9.22 -16.30
N GLY A 156 -6.63 -8.49 -16.59
CA GLY A 156 -7.55 -8.75 -17.72
C GLY A 156 -6.92 -8.54 -19.08
N LEU A 157 -5.80 -7.83 -19.19
CA LEU A 157 -5.11 -7.63 -20.47
C LEU A 157 -4.64 -8.94 -21.13
N ASP A 158 -4.34 -9.95 -20.33
CA ASP A 158 -3.79 -11.23 -20.80
C ASP A 158 -4.84 -12.37 -20.81
N HIS A 159 -6.05 -12.16 -20.27
CA HIS A 159 -7.01 -13.23 -19.99
C HIS A 159 -8.42 -12.87 -20.46
N GLY A 160 -8.73 -13.10 -21.73
CA GLY A 160 -10.01 -12.79 -22.37
C GLY A 160 -11.19 -13.72 -22.07
N GLN A 161 -11.10 -14.63 -21.09
CA GLN A 161 -12.19 -15.54 -20.74
C GLN A 161 -13.12 -14.93 -19.68
N GLN A 162 -14.44 -15.08 -19.88
CA GLN A 162 -15.43 -14.67 -18.89
C GLN A 162 -15.24 -15.46 -17.58
N GLN A 163 -15.02 -14.73 -16.50
CA GLN A 163 -14.85 -15.32 -15.17
C GLN A 163 -15.18 -14.32 -14.06
N LYS A 164 -15.55 -14.84 -12.90
CA LYS A 164 -15.67 -14.08 -11.66
C LYS A 164 -14.38 -14.24 -10.87
N ILE A 165 -13.80 -13.13 -10.46
CA ILE A 165 -12.58 -13.11 -9.66
C ILE A 165 -12.84 -12.45 -8.32
N LEU A 166 -12.12 -12.88 -7.29
CA LEU A 166 -12.05 -12.19 -6.02
C LEU A 166 -10.69 -11.49 -5.94
N VAL A 167 -10.71 -10.17 -5.80
CA VAL A 167 -9.52 -9.38 -5.52
C VAL A 167 -9.44 -9.18 -4.01
N TYR A 168 -8.38 -9.71 -3.41
CA TYR A 168 -8.10 -9.62 -1.98
C TYR A 168 -6.91 -8.68 -1.81
N ASP A 169 -7.19 -7.44 -1.43
CA ASP A 169 -6.18 -6.38 -1.29
C ASP A 169 -5.91 -6.08 0.17
N LEU A 170 -4.80 -6.61 0.70
CA LEU A 170 -4.30 -6.32 2.03
C LEU A 170 -3.04 -5.47 1.92
N GLY A 171 -3.23 -4.17 1.97
CA GLY A 171 -2.17 -3.17 1.93
C GLY A 171 -1.51 -2.92 3.29
N GLY A 172 -0.87 -1.76 3.42
CA GLY A 172 -0.26 -1.33 4.68
C GLY A 172 -1.27 -0.82 5.69
N GLY A 173 -2.36 -0.20 5.24
CA GLY A 173 -3.31 0.49 6.11
C GLY A 173 -4.76 0.06 5.99
N THR A 174 -5.14 -0.53 4.87
CA THR A 174 -6.52 -0.91 4.54
C THR A 174 -6.57 -2.33 4.03
N PHE A 175 -7.71 -2.95 4.25
CA PHE A 175 -8.09 -4.23 3.65
C PHE A 175 -9.34 -4.01 2.80
N ASP A 176 -9.25 -4.34 1.53
CA ASP A 176 -10.35 -4.31 0.59
C ASP A 176 -10.53 -5.67 -0.07
N VAL A 177 -11.76 -6.07 -0.28
CA VAL A 177 -12.10 -7.25 -1.06
C VAL A 177 -13.20 -6.90 -2.04
N SER A 178 -13.01 -7.27 -3.31
CA SER A 178 -13.99 -7.05 -4.36
C SER A 178 -14.24 -8.31 -5.16
N VAL A 179 -15.49 -8.58 -5.43
CA VAL A 179 -15.91 -9.59 -6.42
C VAL A 179 -16.12 -8.88 -7.73
N ILE A 180 -15.39 -9.29 -8.75
CA ILE A 180 -15.36 -8.63 -10.06
C ILE A 180 -15.66 -9.67 -11.14
N GLU A 181 -16.54 -9.34 -12.07
CA GLU A 181 -16.75 -10.11 -13.27
C GLU A 181 -15.93 -9.52 -14.42
N ILE A 182 -15.17 -10.37 -15.09
CA ILE A 182 -14.38 -10.03 -16.27
C ILE A 182 -14.93 -10.87 -17.42
N GLY A 183 -15.26 -10.25 -18.55
CA GLY A 183 -15.72 -10.95 -19.75
C GLY A 183 -16.21 -9.98 -20.81
N ASP A 184 -16.19 -10.40 -22.08
CA ASP A 184 -16.68 -9.62 -23.23
C ASP A 184 -16.18 -8.16 -23.26
N ASN A 185 -14.89 -7.96 -22.92
CA ASN A 185 -14.27 -6.64 -22.79
C ASN A 185 -14.88 -5.74 -21.69
N LEU A 186 -15.59 -6.33 -20.73
CA LEU A 186 -16.20 -5.64 -19.61
C LEU A 186 -15.53 -6.06 -18.30
N ILE A 187 -15.27 -5.09 -17.43
CA ILE A 187 -14.90 -5.29 -16.03
C ILE A 187 -15.99 -4.65 -15.18
N GLU A 188 -16.75 -5.48 -14.47
CA GLU A 188 -17.84 -5.05 -13.60
C GLU A 188 -17.57 -5.44 -12.15
N VAL A 189 -17.71 -4.48 -11.24
CA VAL A 189 -17.60 -4.74 -9.78
C VAL A 189 -18.97 -5.17 -9.28
N LEU A 190 -19.10 -6.45 -8.92
CA LEU A 190 -20.36 -7.02 -8.41
C LEU A 190 -20.60 -6.64 -6.94
N ALA A 191 -19.55 -6.66 -6.13
CA ALA A 191 -19.61 -6.28 -4.72
C ALA A 191 -18.23 -5.88 -4.19
N THR A 192 -18.24 -5.06 -3.14
CA THR A 192 -17.03 -4.64 -2.42
C THR A 192 -17.33 -4.57 -0.93
N ALA A 193 -16.40 -5.06 -0.13
CA ALA A 193 -16.38 -4.91 1.32
C ALA A 193 -14.96 -4.62 1.80
N GLY A 194 -14.78 -4.16 3.04
CA GLY A 194 -13.43 -3.83 3.51
C GLY A 194 -13.36 -3.41 4.97
N ASP A 195 -12.13 -3.16 5.41
CA ASP A 195 -11.81 -2.62 6.72
C ASP A 195 -10.70 -1.56 6.55
N ASN A 196 -11.05 -0.29 6.71
CA ASN A 196 -10.14 0.85 6.54
C ASN A 196 -9.08 0.97 7.65
N HIS A 197 -9.11 0.07 8.65
CA HIS A 197 -8.21 0.05 9.79
C HIS A 197 -7.60 -1.35 9.99
N LEU A 198 -7.34 -2.06 8.89
CA LEU A 198 -6.68 -3.36 8.89
C LEU A 198 -5.63 -3.39 7.78
N GLY A 199 -4.37 -3.59 8.13
CA GLY A 199 -3.27 -3.67 7.16
C GLY A 199 -1.94 -3.99 7.81
N GLY A 200 -0.88 -3.94 7.03
CA GLY A 200 0.48 -4.27 7.46
C GLY A 200 0.99 -3.47 8.66
N ASP A 201 0.54 -2.22 8.81
CA ASP A 201 0.88 -1.36 9.96
C ASP A 201 0.36 -1.97 11.27
N ASP A 202 -0.81 -2.64 11.24
CA ASP A 202 -1.39 -3.28 12.41
C ASP A 202 -0.59 -4.54 12.80
N PHE A 203 -0.07 -5.28 11.81
CA PHE A 203 0.86 -6.39 12.07
C PHE A 203 2.17 -5.87 12.68
N ASP A 204 2.72 -4.77 12.17
CA ASP A 204 3.93 -4.14 12.70
C ASP A 204 3.71 -3.65 14.14
N GLU A 205 2.54 -3.11 14.45
CA GLU A 205 2.19 -2.70 15.80
C GLU A 205 2.12 -3.88 16.77
N ARG A 206 1.59 -5.04 16.34
CA ARG A 206 1.59 -6.27 17.17
C ARG A 206 3.00 -6.71 17.50
N ILE A 207 3.91 -6.76 16.52
CA ILE A 207 5.31 -7.09 16.74
C ILE A 207 5.97 -6.06 17.66
N THR A 208 5.76 -4.76 17.40
CA THR A 208 6.30 -3.66 18.23
C THR A 208 5.90 -3.82 19.69
N ASN A 209 4.61 -4.04 19.94
CA ASN A 209 4.09 -4.19 21.30
C ASN A 209 4.64 -5.46 21.99
N TYR A 210 4.79 -6.55 21.25
CA TYR A 210 5.40 -7.78 21.73
C TYR A 210 6.87 -7.51 22.15
N LEU A 211 7.68 -6.92 21.28
CA LEU A 211 9.10 -6.64 21.53
C LEU A 211 9.30 -5.72 22.74
N VAL A 212 8.53 -4.64 22.83
CA VAL A 212 8.61 -3.67 23.92
C VAL A 212 8.19 -4.31 25.26
N THR A 213 7.17 -5.15 25.24
CA THR A 213 6.69 -5.86 26.43
C THR A 213 7.71 -6.88 26.92
N GLU A 214 8.28 -7.69 26.00
CA GLU A 214 9.32 -8.65 26.35
C GLU A 214 10.60 -7.97 26.82
N PHE A 215 11.00 -6.86 26.21
CA PHE A 215 12.13 -6.07 26.66
C PHE A 215 11.92 -5.51 28.07
N TYR A 216 10.72 -4.98 28.37
CA TYR A 216 10.39 -4.52 29.71
C TYR A 216 10.47 -5.66 30.72
N ARG A 217 9.98 -6.85 30.38
CA ARG A 217 10.04 -8.03 31.25
C ARG A 217 11.48 -8.46 31.57
N GLN A 218 12.37 -8.37 30.56
CA GLN A 218 13.76 -8.83 30.71
C GLN A 218 14.65 -7.78 31.38
N GLN A 219 14.48 -6.49 31.06
CA GLN A 219 15.39 -5.42 31.43
C GLN A 219 14.80 -4.44 32.44
N ASN A 220 13.49 -4.52 32.74
CA ASN A 220 12.74 -3.56 33.54
C ASN A 220 12.88 -2.09 33.06
N VAL A 221 12.92 -1.91 31.72
CA VAL A 221 13.06 -0.62 31.05
C VAL A 221 11.88 -0.42 30.08
N ASP A 222 11.13 0.67 30.28
CA ASP A 222 9.98 1.01 29.44
C ASP A 222 10.39 1.92 28.28
N LEU A 223 10.53 1.34 27.08
CA LEU A 223 10.90 2.06 25.87
C LEU A 223 9.79 2.99 25.36
N ARG A 224 8.54 2.86 25.81
CA ARG A 224 7.40 3.69 25.37
C ARG A 224 7.57 5.17 25.70
N LYS A 225 8.49 5.49 26.60
CA LYS A 225 8.84 6.86 27.01
C LYS A 225 9.90 7.51 26.13
N ASP A 226 10.50 6.76 25.20
CA ASP A 226 11.56 7.20 24.31
C ASP A 226 11.09 7.08 22.85
N ASN A 227 10.71 8.20 22.24
CA ASN A 227 10.19 8.23 20.88
C ASN A 227 11.21 7.70 19.86
N THR A 228 12.50 7.98 20.05
CA THR A 228 13.56 7.49 19.17
C THR A 228 13.70 5.97 19.26
N ALA A 229 13.71 5.42 20.49
CA ALA A 229 13.74 3.98 20.70
C ALA A 229 12.50 3.32 20.09
N MET A 230 11.31 3.87 20.33
CA MET A 230 10.07 3.33 19.76
C MET A 230 10.07 3.34 18.24
N GLN A 231 10.59 4.38 17.60
CA GLN A 231 10.69 4.43 16.15
C GLN A 231 11.63 3.34 15.61
N ARG A 232 12.78 3.14 16.25
CA ARG A 232 13.72 2.07 15.89
C ARG A 232 13.11 0.68 16.05
N VAL A 233 12.31 0.46 17.12
CA VAL A 233 11.59 -0.81 17.31
C VAL A 233 10.55 -1.02 16.20
N ARG A 234 9.79 0.01 15.79
CA ARG A 234 8.82 -0.08 14.71
C ARG A 234 9.47 -0.44 13.36
N GLU A 235 10.60 0.21 13.05
CA GLU A 235 11.36 -0.09 11.83
C GLU A 235 11.87 -1.54 11.80
N GLU A 236 12.34 -2.03 12.93
CA GLU A 236 12.80 -3.42 13.05
C GLU A 236 11.62 -4.40 13.04
N ALA A 237 10.45 -4.03 13.58
CA ALA A 237 9.22 -4.82 13.52
C ALA A 237 8.74 -4.99 12.06
N GLU A 238 8.72 -3.92 11.26
CA GLU A 238 8.39 -4.00 9.83
C GLU A 238 9.36 -4.92 9.08
N LYS A 239 10.65 -4.78 9.36
CA LYS A 239 11.69 -5.63 8.78
C LYS A 239 11.52 -7.10 9.19
N ALA A 240 11.25 -7.37 10.46
CA ALA A 240 11.00 -8.72 10.97
C ALA A 240 9.78 -9.36 10.28
N LYS A 241 8.66 -8.63 10.14
CA LYS A 241 7.49 -9.08 9.38
C LYS A 241 7.85 -9.53 7.98
N LYS A 242 8.64 -8.73 7.26
CA LYS A 242 9.08 -9.05 5.90
C LYS A 242 9.96 -10.30 5.85
N VAL A 243 10.93 -10.42 6.77
CA VAL A 243 11.80 -11.60 6.86
C VAL A 243 11.01 -12.85 7.20
N LEU A 244 10.06 -12.77 8.12
CA LEU A 244 9.23 -13.91 8.54
C LEU A 244 8.23 -14.36 7.45
N SER A 245 8.04 -13.60 6.38
CA SER A 245 7.28 -14.05 5.21
C SER A 245 8.02 -15.13 4.41
N SER A 246 9.35 -15.19 4.48
CA SER A 246 10.17 -16.18 3.79
C SER A 246 10.99 -17.10 4.72
N SER A 247 11.27 -16.66 5.95
CA SER A 247 12.08 -17.38 6.94
C SER A 247 11.25 -17.83 8.12
N SER A 248 11.67 -18.92 8.78
CA SER A 248 10.99 -19.46 9.98
C SER A 248 11.29 -18.67 11.26
N SER A 249 12.37 -17.88 11.27
CA SER A 249 12.76 -17.03 12.40
C SER A 249 13.61 -15.85 11.93
N THR A 250 13.69 -14.82 12.78
CA THR A 250 14.59 -13.68 12.61
C THR A 250 15.11 -13.20 13.96
N THR A 251 16.31 -12.62 13.95
CA THR A 251 16.90 -12.00 15.13
C THR A 251 16.66 -10.50 15.10
N ILE A 252 16.07 -9.97 16.17
CA ILE A 252 15.92 -8.55 16.42
C ILE A 252 17.21 -8.10 17.13
N ASN A 253 17.94 -7.18 16.52
CA ASN A 253 19.18 -6.66 17.09
C ASN A 253 19.22 -5.13 16.98
N LEU A 254 18.96 -4.47 18.11
CA LEU A 254 18.96 -3.01 18.24
C LEU A 254 20.02 -2.59 19.27
N PRO A 255 21.27 -2.41 18.85
CA PRO A 255 22.32 -1.95 19.75
C PRO A 255 22.06 -0.52 20.22
N PHE A 256 22.40 -0.22 21.46
CA PHE A 256 22.24 1.10 22.06
C PHE A 256 20.80 1.62 21.92
N ILE A 257 19.81 0.77 22.25
CA ILE A 257 18.41 1.14 22.11
C ILE A 257 18.02 2.24 23.10
N THR A 258 18.61 2.21 24.28
CA THR A 258 18.43 3.23 25.30
C THR A 258 19.62 3.25 26.27
N THR A 259 19.58 4.16 27.25
CA THR A 259 20.61 4.29 28.31
C THR A 259 19.94 4.26 29.69
N VAL A 260 20.45 3.43 30.59
CA VAL A 260 19.97 3.33 31.96
C VAL A 260 21.14 3.65 32.92
N LYS A 261 20.95 4.64 33.76
CA LYS A 261 21.99 5.10 34.71
C LYS A 261 23.36 5.34 34.05
N GLY A 262 23.35 5.88 32.80
CA GLY A 262 24.56 6.15 32.03
C GLY A 262 25.17 4.94 31.32
N GLN A 263 24.57 3.77 31.44
CA GLN A 263 25.03 2.55 30.74
C GLN A 263 24.14 2.25 29.53
N PRO A 264 24.72 1.93 28.37
CA PRO A 264 23.97 1.56 27.22
C PRO A 264 23.26 0.22 27.41
N VAL A 265 22.03 0.12 26.90
CA VAL A 265 21.24 -1.11 26.91
C VAL A 265 20.93 -1.47 25.46
N HIS A 266 20.98 -2.76 25.16
CA HIS A 266 20.75 -3.32 23.83
C HIS A 266 19.51 -4.20 23.84
N MET A 267 18.78 -4.23 22.73
CA MET A 267 17.72 -5.22 22.53
C MET A 267 18.23 -6.30 21.58
N GLU A 268 18.27 -7.54 22.07
CA GLU A 268 18.57 -8.73 21.28
C GLU A 268 17.53 -9.80 21.60
N MET A 269 16.73 -10.18 20.60
CA MET A 269 15.66 -11.15 20.74
C MET A 269 15.54 -11.98 19.47
N ASN A 270 15.08 -13.21 19.60
CA ASN A 270 14.67 -14.02 18.46
C ASN A 270 13.14 -13.99 18.35
N LEU A 271 12.62 -13.85 17.14
CA LEU A 271 11.21 -13.94 16.84
C LEU A 271 10.99 -15.01 15.78
N THR A 272 10.16 -15.98 16.10
CA THR A 272 9.79 -17.06 15.18
C THR A 272 8.51 -16.72 14.40
N ARG A 273 8.34 -17.34 13.22
CA ARG A 273 7.08 -17.24 12.46
C ARG A 273 5.88 -17.76 13.27
N ALA A 274 6.07 -18.79 14.09
CA ALA A 274 5.00 -19.33 14.93
C ALA A 274 4.52 -18.30 15.96
N GLU A 275 5.44 -17.60 16.64
CA GLU A 275 5.11 -16.50 17.55
C GLU A 275 4.46 -15.33 16.80
N PHE A 276 5.00 -14.95 15.64
CA PHE A 276 4.40 -13.92 14.78
C PHE A 276 2.96 -14.28 14.40
N ASN A 277 2.72 -15.51 13.95
CA ASN A 277 1.37 -15.97 13.60
C ASN A 277 0.42 -15.91 14.81
N GLU A 278 0.88 -16.28 16.01
CA GLU A 278 0.06 -16.24 17.21
C GLU A 278 -0.34 -14.81 17.60
N ILE A 279 0.61 -13.87 17.62
CA ILE A 279 0.34 -12.47 18.01
C ILE A 279 -0.46 -11.69 16.96
N THR A 280 -0.59 -12.20 15.73
CA THR A 280 -1.32 -11.55 14.63
C THR A 280 -2.54 -12.34 14.17
N LYS A 281 -2.86 -13.45 14.84
CA LYS A 281 -3.93 -14.38 14.45
C LYS A 281 -5.27 -13.68 14.25
N ASP A 282 -5.67 -12.83 15.19
CA ASP A 282 -6.93 -12.10 15.13
C ASP A 282 -7.01 -11.12 13.94
N LEU A 283 -5.87 -10.53 13.52
CA LEU A 283 -5.82 -9.67 12.34
C LEU A 283 -6.09 -10.46 11.06
N VAL A 284 -5.50 -11.66 10.96
CA VAL A 284 -5.72 -12.56 9.82
C VAL A 284 -7.18 -13.04 9.78
N GLU A 285 -7.72 -13.50 10.91
CA GLU A 285 -9.11 -13.99 11.03
C GLU A 285 -10.15 -12.89 10.72
N ARG A 286 -9.86 -11.62 11.04
CA ARG A 286 -10.74 -10.49 10.72
C ARG A 286 -10.99 -10.33 9.23
N THR A 287 -10.06 -10.74 8.37
CA THR A 287 -10.23 -10.64 6.92
C THR A 287 -11.36 -11.51 6.38
N ALA A 288 -11.73 -12.58 7.09
CA ALA A 288 -12.82 -13.46 6.69
C ALA A 288 -14.19 -12.74 6.64
N ILE A 289 -14.41 -11.73 7.50
CA ILE A 289 -15.68 -11.01 7.58
C ILE A 289 -15.99 -10.28 6.28
N PRO A 290 -15.11 -9.37 5.78
CA PRO A 290 -15.36 -8.70 4.51
C PRO A 290 -15.39 -9.65 3.31
N VAL A 291 -14.59 -10.73 3.31
CA VAL A 291 -14.63 -11.73 2.21
C VAL A 291 -16.00 -12.36 2.10
N ASN A 292 -16.54 -12.86 3.22
CA ASN A 292 -17.87 -13.47 3.24
C ASN A 292 -18.97 -12.46 2.90
N GLN A 293 -18.83 -11.21 3.34
CA GLN A 293 -19.77 -10.14 3.01
C GLN A 293 -19.78 -9.87 1.50
N ALA A 294 -18.61 -9.71 0.88
CA ALA A 294 -18.51 -9.44 -0.56
C ALA A 294 -19.08 -10.59 -1.41
N LEU A 295 -18.84 -11.85 -1.03
CA LEU A 295 -19.43 -13.01 -1.71
C LEU A 295 -20.96 -13.02 -1.56
N SER A 296 -21.47 -12.74 -0.36
CA SER A 296 -22.90 -12.65 -0.10
C SER A 296 -23.58 -11.54 -0.91
N ASP A 297 -22.97 -10.35 -0.92
CA ASP A 297 -23.50 -9.18 -1.63
C ASP A 297 -23.48 -9.37 -3.16
N ALA A 298 -22.48 -10.09 -3.66
CA ALA A 298 -22.39 -10.50 -5.07
C ALA A 298 -23.37 -11.64 -5.43
N GLY A 299 -23.99 -12.27 -4.44
CA GLY A 299 -24.92 -13.39 -4.64
C GLY A 299 -24.25 -14.66 -5.18
N ILE A 300 -22.95 -14.87 -4.88
CA ILE A 300 -22.20 -16.03 -5.34
C ILE A 300 -21.56 -16.79 -4.17
N SER A 301 -21.27 -18.06 -4.43
CA SER A 301 -20.44 -18.89 -3.53
C SER A 301 -18.97 -18.80 -3.93
N ALA A 302 -18.08 -19.13 -3.00
CA ALA A 302 -16.64 -19.21 -3.30
C ALA A 302 -16.30 -20.24 -4.40
N ALA A 303 -17.14 -21.27 -4.59
CA ALA A 303 -16.97 -22.28 -5.63
C ALA A 303 -17.09 -21.69 -7.05
N GLU A 304 -17.90 -20.64 -7.21
CA GLU A 304 -18.14 -19.96 -8.51
C GLU A 304 -17.01 -18.99 -8.90
N LEU A 305 -16.09 -18.72 -7.99
CA LEU A 305 -14.90 -17.95 -8.32
C LEU A 305 -14.01 -18.72 -9.28
N GLY A 306 -13.65 -18.10 -10.40
CA GLY A 306 -12.63 -18.62 -11.32
C GLY A 306 -11.22 -18.44 -10.76
N MET A 307 -11.00 -17.35 -10.00
CA MET A 307 -9.67 -16.99 -9.49
C MET A 307 -9.75 -16.10 -8.25
N VAL A 308 -8.68 -16.12 -7.46
CA VAL A 308 -8.40 -15.17 -6.38
C VAL A 308 -7.09 -14.45 -6.70
N LEU A 309 -7.12 -13.13 -6.77
CA LEU A 309 -5.95 -12.27 -6.94
C LEU A 309 -5.55 -11.68 -5.59
N LEU A 310 -4.27 -11.81 -5.25
CA LEU A 310 -3.69 -11.18 -4.08
C LEU A 310 -3.04 -9.85 -4.47
N VAL A 311 -3.43 -8.80 -3.78
CA VAL A 311 -2.94 -7.43 -3.96
C VAL A 311 -2.49 -6.88 -2.62
N GLY A 312 -1.51 -5.98 -2.64
CA GLY A 312 -0.93 -5.40 -1.44
C GLY A 312 0.18 -6.26 -0.80
N GLY A 313 1.21 -5.60 -0.30
CA GLY A 313 2.40 -6.28 0.21
C GLY A 313 2.15 -7.19 1.41
N SER A 314 1.11 -6.95 2.21
CA SER A 314 0.76 -7.77 3.37
C SER A 314 0.19 -9.14 3.00
N THR A 315 -0.24 -9.35 1.75
CA THR A 315 -0.63 -10.67 1.24
C THR A 315 0.56 -11.64 1.09
N ARG A 316 1.79 -11.15 1.23
CA ARG A 316 3.00 -12.01 1.26
C ARG A 316 3.15 -12.78 2.58
N VAL A 317 2.42 -12.42 3.63
CA VAL A 317 2.41 -13.13 4.92
C VAL A 317 1.78 -14.52 4.72
N PRO A 318 2.49 -15.62 5.01
CA PRO A 318 1.99 -16.97 4.75
C PRO A 318 0.65 -17.28 5.40
N ALA A 319 0.44 -16.82 6.65
CA ALA A 319 -0.83 -17.02 7.34
C ALA A 319 -2.02 -16.36 6.61
N VAL A 320 -1.81 -15.23 5.93
CA VAL A 320 -2.83 -14.58 5.09
C VAL A 320 -3.17 -15.45 3.88
N VAL A 321 -2.18 -16.00 3.20
CA VAL A 321 -2.39 -16.90 2.05
C VAL A 321 -3.16 -18.15 2.46
N GLU A 322 -2.81 -18.74 3.61
CA GLU A 322 -3.51 -19.90 4.17
C GLU A 322 -4.97 -19.57 4.52
N GLU A 323 -5.22 -18.39 5.07
CA GLU A 323 -6.59 -17.95 5.39
C GLU A 323 -7.43 -17.75 4.12
N VAL A 324 -6.86 -17.17 3.08
CA VAL A 324 -7.52 -17.04 1.77
C VAL A 324 -7.89 -18.42 1.20
N ARG A 325 -6.98 -19.38 1.25
CA ARG A 325 -7.25 -20.77 0.83
C ARG A 325 -8.37 -21.39 1.68
N ARG A 326 -8.36 -21.18 2.99
CA ARG A 326 -9.36 -21.72 3.91
C ARG A 326 -10.77 -21.17 3.60
N ILE A 327 -10.87 -19.86 3.34
CA ILE A 327 -12.16 -19.20 3.09
C ILE A 327 -12.70 -19.54 1.69
N THR A 328 -11.83 -19.51 0.67
CA THR A 328 -12.26 -19.59 -0.73
C THR A 328 -12.18 -21.00 -1.31
N GLY A 329 -11.43 -21.90 -0.68
CA GLY A 329 -11.11 -23.23 -1.24
C GLY A 329 -10.28 -23.16 -2.53
N LYS A 330 -9.72 -22.00 -2.86
CA LYS A 330 -8.94 -21.74 -4.09
C LYS A 330 -7.48 -21.42 -3.76
N GLU A 331 -6.58 -21.84 -4.65
CA GLU A 331 -5.20 -21.38 -4.62
C GLU A 331 -5.14 -19.96 -5.19
N PRO A 332 -4.63 -18.98 -4.44
CA PRO A 332 -4.50 -17.64 -4.97
C PRO A 332 -3.49 -17.56 -6.12
N SER A 333 -3.76 -16.69 -7.09
CA SER A 333 -2.84 -16.44 -8.20
C SER A 333 -1.62 -15.64 -7.76
N HIS A 334 -0.46 -16.06 -8.26
CA HIS A 334 0.82 -15.37 -8.08
C HIS A 334 1.33 -14.71 -9.38
N ASN A 335 0.46 -14.59 -10.39
CA ASN A 335 0.85 -14.10 -11.73
C ASN A 335 1.14 -12.59 -11.76
N LEU A 336 0.61 -11.83 -10.80
CA LEU A 336 0.87 -10.39 -10.68
C LEU A 336 1.75 -10.10 -9.46
N ASN A 337 2.61 -9.10 -9.59
CA ASN A 337 3.30 -8.54 -8.43
C ASN A 337 2.30 -7.73 -7.60
N PRO A 338 2.01 -8.13 -6.34
CA PRO A 338 1.00 -7.48 -5.52
C PRO A 338 1.33 -6.03 -5.14
N ASP A 339 2.59 -5.60 -5.29
CA ASP A 339 3.04 -4.24 -5.00
C ASP A 339 2.96 -3.31 -6.24
N GLU A 340 2.72 -3.84 -7.43
CA GLU A 340 2.84 -3.11 -8.70
C GLU A 340 1.57 -3.14 -9.55
N CYS A 341 0.76 -4.19 -9.43
CA CYS A 341 -0.37 -4.43 -10.34
C CYS A 341 -1.40 -3.29 -10.34
N VAL A 342 -1.59 -2.62 -9.21
CA VAL A 342 -2.51 -1.48 -9.10
C VAL A 342 -2.02 -0.30 -9.95
N ALA A 343 -0.74 0.06 -9.86
CA ALA A 343 -0.17 1.13 -10.68
C ALA A 343 -0.18 0.78 -12.18
N LEU A 344 0.09 -0.48 -12.52
CA LEU A 344 0.03 -0.96 -13.91
C LEU A 344 -1.37 -0.80 -14.50
N GLY A 345 -2.42 -1.22 -13.78
CA GLY A 345 -3.80 -1.04 -14.23
C GLY A 345 -4.20 0.45 -14.34
N ALA A 346 -3.73 1.29 -13.43
CA ALA A 346 -3.95 2.73 -13.51
C ALA A 346 -3.27 3.34 -14.75
N ALA A 347 -2.07 2.85 -15.12
CA ALA A 347 -1.39 3.29 -16.34
C ALA A 347 -2.14 2.88 -17.60
N VAL A 348 -2.74 1.69 -17.64
CA VAL A 348 -3.62 1.26 -18.76
C VAL A 348 -4.80 2.20 -18.90
N GLN A 349 -5.49 2.50 -17.78
CA GLN A 349 -6.61 3.46 -17.79
C GLN A 349 -6.15 4.86 -18.22
N GLY A 350 -4.97 5.28 -17.78
CA GLY A 350 -4.35 6.55 -18.18
C GLY A 350 -4.07 6.61 -19.66
N GLY A 351 -3.50 5.54 -20.24
CA GLY A 351 -3.26 5.42 -21.67
C GLY A 351 -4.53 5.47 -22.50
N LYS A 352 -5.62 4.86 -22.01
CA LYS A 352 -6.93 4.92 -22.63
C LYS A 352 -7.49 6.35 -22.65
N LEU A 353 -7.46 7.04 -21.51
CA LEU A 353 -7.94 8.43 -21.40
C LEU A 353 -7.07 9.42 -22.18
N GLY A 354 -5.77 9.16 -22.25
CA GLY A 354 -4.81 9.98 -23.02
C GLY A 354 -4.77 9.68 -24.53
N GLY A 355 -5.56 8.72 -25.02
CA GLY A 355 -5.57 8.34 -26.43
C GLY A 355 -4.29 7.65 -26.91
N ALA A 356 -3.49 7.10 -25.99
CA ALA A 356 -2.24 6.40 -26.30
C ALA A 356 -2.44 4.91 -26.68
N ILE A 357 -3.64 4.36 -26.46
CA ILE A 357 -3.97 2.97 -26.78
C ILE A 357 -4.38 2.86 -28.25
N VAL A 358 -3.71 1.98 -28.99
CA VAL A 358 -4.03 1.72 -30.39
C VAL A 358 -5.38 1.01 -30.49
N ALA A 359 -6.26 1.51 -31.37
CA ALA A 359 -7.56 0.88 -31.65
C ALA A 359 -7.38 -0.58 -32.10
N GLY A 360 -8.20 -1.49 -31.53
CA GLY A 360 -8.13 -2.93 -31.82
C GLY A 360 -7.18 -3.72 -30.91
N SER A 361 -6.55 -3.09 -29.93
CA SER A 361 -5.84 -3.81 -28.85
C SER A 361 -6.83 -4.25 -27.76
N SER A 362 -6.53 -5.34 -27.05
CA SER A 362 -7.35 -5.81 -25.91
C SER A 362 -7.57 -4.72 -24.86
N ALA A 363 -6.58 -3.86 -24.63
CA ALA A 363 -6.69 -2.72 -23.72
C ALA A 363 -7.67 -1.64 -24.19
N ALA A 364 -7.82 -1.43 -25.50
CA ALA A 364 -8.74 -0.43 -26.07
C ALA A 364 -10.22 -0.83 -25.86
N GLU A 365 -10.48 -2.12 -25.89
CA GLU A 365 -11.83 -2.68 -25.88
C GLU A 365 -12.42 -2.83 -24.48
N ILE A 366 -11.58 -2.91 -23.43
CA ILE A 366 -12.05 -3.07 -22.04
C ILE A 366 -12.84 -1.84 -21.57
N ILE A 367 -14.05 -2.06 -21.07
CA ILE A 367 -14.93 -1.06 -20.47
C ILE A 367 -14.99 -1.30 -18.95
N LEU A 368 -14.78 -0.25 -18.17
CA LEU A 368 -14.97 -0.26 -16.71
C LEU A 368 -16.37 0.26 -16.39
N MET A 369 -17.18 -0.56 -15.71
CA MET A 369 -18.51 -0.20 -15.19
C MET A 369 -18.51 -0.12 -13.66
#